data_e9facf3b48b396606b09e2f7ac11b091
#
_entry.id   e9facf3b48b396606b09e2f7ac11b091
#
_cell.length_a   1.000
_cell.length_b   1.000
_cell.length_c   1.000
_cell.angle_alpha   90.00
_cell.angle_beta   90.00
_cell.angle_gamma   90.00
#
_symmetry.space_group_name_H-M   'P 1'
#
loop_
_entity.id
_entity.type
_entity.pdbx_description
1 polymer ?
#
loop_
_entity_poly.entity_id
_entity_poly.type
_entity_poly.pdbx_seq_one_letter_code
_entity_poly.pdbx_strand_id
1 'polypeptide(L)'
;DDILDYLESRSDVAEAFQSVNDFDYSSAISEKQSLYTTIMTDKLDSKILNFFDKNRTTAKTLSKIIRSKTKFPTKEFAKLREAFPCIIASVRDFAEFINLKKDLFDLIIIDEASQVSIAQALPALIRAKKVLVLGDKKQFNNVKSMQATKVENNYFLEKIKQAFKKISNDRQTLERLKLFDV
;
A
#
# COMPACT_ATOMS: atom_id res chain seq x y z
N ASP A 1 54.91 -7.27 31.80
CA ASP A 1 54.09 -6.07 31.71
C ASP A 1 53.15 -6.17 30.49
N ASP A 2 53.62 -6.41 29.26
CA ASP A 2 52.79 -6.43 28.06
C ASP A 2 51.64 -7.48 28.06
N ILE A 3 51.84 -8.62 28.75
CA ILE A 3 50.82 -9.68 28.84
C ILE A 3 49.73 -9.31 29.85
N LEU A 4 50.06 -8.65 30.91
CA LEU A 4 49.11 -8.18 31.92
C LEU A 4 48.25 -7.06 31.32
N ASP A 5 48.88 -6.08 30.67
CA ASP A 5 48.19 -4.98 29.99
C ASP A 5 47.24 -5.51 28.88
N TYR A 6 47.66 -6.56 28.17
CA TYR A 6 46.82 -7.23 27.18
C TYR A 6 45.62 -7.96 27.81
N LEU A 7 45.79 -8.61 28.96
CA LEU A 7 44.71 -9.29 29.65
C LEU A 7 43.76 -8.31 30.33
N GLU A 8 44.25 -7.19 30.87
CA GLU A 8 43.41 -6.11 31.40
C GLU A 8 42.57 -5.46 30.30
N SER A 9 43.16 -5.15 29.13
CA SER A 9 42.41 -4.63 27.98
C SER A 9 41.32 -5.57 27.49
N ARG A 10 41.52 -6.91 27.66
CA ARG A 10 40.47 -7.89 27.32
C ARG A 10 39.41 -8.00 28.41
N SER A 11 39.77 -7.74 29.69
CA SER A 11 38.79 -7.67 30.78
C SER A 11 37.83 -6.49 30.55
N ASP A 12 38.35 -5.33 30.20
CA ASP A 12 37.53 -4.15 29.91
C ASP A 12 36.59 -4.37 28.71
N VAL A 13 37.07 -5.08 27.69
CA VAL A 13 36.24 -5.47 26.54
C VAL A 13 35.18 -6.48 26.96
N ALA A 14 35.50 -7.44 27.82
CA ALA A 14 34.55 -8.43 28.32
C ALA A 14 33.45 -7.79 29.18
N GLU A 15 33.83 -6.82 30.04
CA GLU A 15 32.87 -6.04 30.83
C GLU A 15 32.00 -5.17 29.97
N ALA A 16 32.55 -4.54 28.94
CA ALA A 16 31.77 -3.79 27.94
C ALA A 16 30.79 -4.69 27.18
N PHE A 17 31.22 -5.92 26.85
CA PHE A 17 30.31 -6.91 26.24
C PHE A 17 29.23 -7.41 27.21
N GLN A 18 29.53 -7.59 28.49
CA GLN A 18 28.54 -7.95 29.51
C GLN A 18 27.50 -6.82 29.68
N SER A 19 27.93 -5.57 29.74
CA SER A 19 27.02 -4.43 29.85
C SER A 19 26.09 -4.27 28.64
N VAL A 20 26.53 -4.68 27.45
CA VAL A 20 25.71 -4.71 26.24
C VAL A 20 24.71 -5.88 26.26
N ASN A 21 25.10 -7.02 26.88
CA ASN A 21 24.20 -8.17 26.99
C ASN A 21 23.10 -7.98 28.05
N ASP A 22 23.25 -7.04 28.99
CA ASP A 22 22.22 -6.71 29.98
C ASP A 22 21.11 -5.84 29.40
N PHE A 23 21.25 -5.34 28.14
CA PHE A 23 20.21 -4.58 27.45
C PHE A 23 19.17 -5.53 26.84
N ASP A 24 17.97 -5.51 27.38
CA ASP A 24 16.84 -6.29 26.83
C ASP A 24 16.27 -5.64 25.57
N TYR A 25 16.84 -6.04 24.44
CA TYR A 25 16.39 -5.61 23.11
C TYR A 25 14.93 -5.95 22.84
N SER A 26 14.45 -7.10 23.33
CA SER A 26 13.09 -7.55 23.11
C SER A 26 12.09 -6.65 23.81
N SER A 27 12.37 -6.31 25.06
CA SER A 27 11.56 -5.37 25.84
C SER A 27 11.58 -3.97 25.23
N ALA A 28 12.74 -3.47 24.84
CA ALA A 28 12.89 -2.15 24.22
C ALA A 28 12.15 -2.04 22.88
N ILE A 29 12.18 -3.08 22.05
CA ILE A 29 11.43 -3.14 20.78
C ILE A 29 9.92 -3.16 21.06
N SER A 30 9.48 -3.95 22.03
CA SER A 30 8.07 -4.02 22.41
C SER A 30 7.55 -2.68 22.94
N GLU A 31 8.31 -2.03 23.81
CA GLU A 31 7.98 -0.70 24.33
C GLU A 31 7.92 0.33 23.20
N LYS A 32 8.91 0.34 22.32
CA LYS A 32 8.92 1.21 21.14
C LYS A 32 7.67 1.00 20.27
N GLN A 33 7.30 -0.25 20.00
CA GLN A 33 6.11 -0.56 19.20
C GLN A 33 4.82 -0.06 19.88
N SER A 34 4.72 -0.26 21.20
CA SER A 34 3.60 0.24 22.00
C SER A 34 3.48 1.76 21.93
N LEU A 35 4.59 2.47 22.14
CA LEU A 35 4.64 3.94 22.05
C LEU A 35 4.26 4.45 20.66
N TYR A 36 4.77 3.85 19.60
CA TYR A 36 4.39 4.22 18.24
C TYR A 36 2.91 3.98 17.97
N THR A 37 2.36 2.86 18.42
CA THR A 37 0.94 2.55 18.28
C THR A 37 0.08 3.60 18.99
N THR A 38 0.43 3.95 20.21
CA THR A 38 -0.27 4.99 20.98
C THR A 38 -0.23 6.34 20.27
N ILE A 39 0.95 6.79 19.83
CA ILE A 39 1.11 8.07 19.11
C ILE A 39 0.30 8.07 17.81
N MET A 40 0.28 6.97 17.07
CA MET A 40 -0.49 6.86 15.83
C MET A 40 -1.99 6.90 16.10
N THR A 41 -2.46 6.19 17.12
CA THR A 41 -3.87 6.17 17.53
C THR A 41 -4.33 7.57 17.94
N ASP A 42 -3.59 8.24 18.82
CA ASP A 42 -3.93 9.60 19.28
C ASP A 42 -4.00 10.60 18.11
N LYS A 43 -3.06 10.49 17.16
CA LYS A 43 -3.07 11.34 15.96
C LYS A 43 -4.27 11.07 15.05
N LEU A 44 -4.66 9.81 14.89
CA LEU A 44 -5.82 9.44 14.07
C LEU A 44 -7.12 9.88 14.74
N ASP A 45 -7.28 9.61 16.04
CA ASP A 45 -8.45 10.01 16.81
C ASP A 45 -8.62 11.52 16.81
N SER A 46 -7.55 12.28 17.03
CA SER A 46 -7.58 13.73 16.95
C SER A 46 -8.02 14.23 15.57
N LYS A 47 -7.58 13.59 14.48
CA LYS A 47 -8.03 13.95 13.12
C LYS A 47 -9.51 13.65 12.90
N ILE A 48 -9.99 12.49 13.37
CA ILE A 48 -11.38 12.08 13.24
C ILE A 48 -12.30 13.02 14.04
N LEU A 49 -11.95 13.33 15.28
CA LEU A 49 -12.71 14.25 16.14
C LEU A 49 -12.75 15.65 15.53
N ASN A 50 -11.62 16.21 15.14
CA ASN A 50 -11.55 17.51 14.49
C ASN A 50 -12.36 17.57 13.19
N PHE A 51 -12.34 16.49 12.40
CA PHE A 51 -13.15 16.40 11.19
C PHE A 51 -14.64 16.38 11.51
N PHE A 52 -15.05 15.60 12.52
CA PHE A 52 -16.44 15.49 12.93
C PHE A 52 -16.98 16.83 13.43
N ASP A 53 -16.21 17.56 14.21
CA ASP A 53 -16.60 18.87 14.75
C ASP A 53 -16.73 19.93 13.65
N LYS A 54 -15.74 19.99 12.74
CA LYS A 54 -15.71 20.98 11.67
C LYS A 54 -16.63 20.66 10.49
N ASN A 55 -16.92 19.38 10.24
CA ASN A 55 -17.59 18.90 9.02
C ASN A 55 -18.79 17.96 9.31
N ARG A 56 -19.60 18.27 10.32
CA ARG A 56 -20.70 17.42 10.79
C ARG A 56 -21.68 16.97 9.70
N THR A 57 -22.03 17.87 8.79
CA THR A 57 -22.91 17.55 7.64
C THR A 57 -22.23 16.61 6.64
N THR A 58 -20.96 16.85 6.36
CA THR A 58 -20.16 15.97 5.49
C THR A 58 -19.98 14.58 6.11
N ALA A 59 -19.73 14.48 7.42
CA ALA A 59 -19.63 13.21 8.12
C ALA A 59 -20.93 12.39 8.02
N LYS A 60 -22.09 13.03 8.19
CA LYS A 60 -23.40 12.38 8.00
C LYS A 60 -23.60 11.90 6.56
N THR A 61 -23.20 12.71 5.57
CA THR A 61 -23.29 12.34 4.16
C THR A 61 -22.38 11.15 3.83
N LEU A 62 -21.15 11.15 4.33
CA LEU A 62 -20.23 10.03 4.16
C LEU A 62 -20.75 8.74 4.81
N SER A 63 -21.31 8.83 5.99
CA SER A 63 -21.96 7.68 6.66
C SER A 63 -23.09 7.09 5.80
N LYS A 64 -23.91 7.93 5.17
CA LYS A 64 -24.96 7.47 4.25
C LYS A 64 -24.37 6.78 3.01
N ILE A 65 -23.36 7.37 2.38
CA ILE A 65 -22.67 6.83 1.20
C ILE A 65 -22.10 5.45 1.48
N ILE A 66 -21.42 5.29 2.62
CA ILE A 66 -20.83 4.00 3.04
C ILE A 66 -21.94 2.95 3.25
N ARG A 67 -23.01 3.31 3.92
CA ARG A 67 -24.14 2.38 4.19
C ARG A 67 -24.89 1.99 2.93
N SER A 68 -25.08 2.91 2.00
CA SER A 68 -25.79 2.68 0.73
C SER A 68 -24.90 2.10 -0.36
N LYS A 69 -23.61 1.93 -0.09
CA LYS A 69 -22.60 1.45 -1.07
C LYS A 69 -22.69 2.23 -2.37
N THR A 70 -22.75 3.54 -2.29
CA THR A 70 -22.78 4.42 -3.45
C THR A 70 -21.40 5.04 -3.69
N LYS A 71 -21.17 5.52 -4.91
CA LYS A 71 -19.90 6.13 -5.29
C LYS A 71 -19.65 7.42 -4.52
N PHE A 72 -18.43 7.61 -4.03
CA PHE A 72 -18.03 8.83 -3.33
C PHE A 72 -18.00 10.03 -4.28
N PRO A 73 -18.74 11.11 -4.00
CA PRO A 73 -18.57 12.34 -4.73
C PRO A 73 -17.17 12.92 -4.52
N THR A 74 -16.61 13.54 -5.54
CA THR A 74 -15.20 13.99 -5.53
C THR A 74 -14.89 14.98 -4.41
N LYS A 75 -15.83 15.90 -4.12
CA LYS A 75 -15.63 16.93 -3.07
C LYS A 75 -15.61 16.33 -1.67
N GLU A 76 -16.55 15.42 -1.39
CA GLU A 76 -16.65 14.74 -0.11
C GLU A 76 -15.48 13.79 0.10
N PHE A 77 -15.00 13.13 -0.96
CA PHE A 77 -13.81 12.29 -0.88
C PHE A 77 -12.55 13.07 -0.51
N ALA A 78 -12.37 14.27 -1.03
CA ALA A 78 -11.24 15.12 -0.66
C ALA A 78 -11.24 15.44 0.85
N LYS A 79 -12.42 15.75 1.42
CA LYS A 79 -12.58 15.99 2.86
C LYS A 79 -12.38 14.73 3.70
N LEU A 80 -12.82 13.57 3.19
CA LEU A 80 -12.63 12.29 3.85
C LEU A 80 -11.15 11.98 4.10
N ARG A 81 -10.28 12.33 3.16
CA ARG A 81 -8.82 12.10 3.27
C ARG A 81 -8.18 12.86 4.44
N GLU A 82 -8.75 13.97 4.88
CA GLU A 82 -8.25 14.73 6.03
C GLU A 82 -8.43 13.93 7.33
N ALA A 83 -9.57 13.26 7.46
CA ALA A 83 -9.89 12.47 8.66
C ALA A 83 -9.31 11.05 8.58
N PHE A 84 -9.35 10.45 7.40
CA PHE A 84 -8.97 9.06 7.14
C PHE A 84 -7.82 9.00 6.12
N PRO A 85 -6.58 9.15 6.59
CA PRO A 85 -5.41 9.13 5.71
C PRO A 85 -5.13 7.75 5.11
N CYS A 86 -5.69 6.69 5.69
CA CYS A 86 -5.57 5.32 5.21
C CYS A 86 -6.96 4.73 4.95
N ILE A 87 -7.12 4.07 3.80
CA ILE A 87 -8.34 3.38 3.39
C ILE A 87 -7.96 1.96 3.00
N ILE A 88 -8.63 0.99 3.60
CA ILE A 88 -8.50 -0.42 3.25
C ILE A 88 -9.75 -0.81 2.47
N ALA A 89 -9.58 -1.39 1.30
CA ALA A 89 -10.67 -1.82 0.45
C ALA A 89 -10.29 -3.04 -0.38
N SER A 90 -11.27 -3.83 -0.78
CA SER A 90 -11.05 -4.84 -1.82
C SER A 90 -10.74 -4.16 -3.14
N VAL A 91 -10.02 -4.85 -4.04
CA VAL A 91 -9.70 -4.32 -5.38
C VAL A 91 -10.96 -3.91 -6.14
N ARG A 92 -12.03 -4.70 -6.00
CA ARG A 92 -13.34 -4.43 -6.62
C ARG A 92 -13.99 -3.18 -6.05
N ASP A 93 -14.13 -3.09 -4.73
CA ASP A 93 -14.78 -1.95 -4.08
C ASP A 93 -14.01 -0.65 -4.33
N PHE A 94 -12.68 -0.73 -4.33
CA PHE A 94 -11.83 0.40 -4.68
C PHE A 94 -12.09 0.90 -6.11
N ALA A 95 -12.20 -0.01 -7.07
CA ALA A 95 -12.47 0.33 -8.46
C ALA A 95 -13.87 0.93 -8.66
N GLU A 96 -14.87 0.39 -7.95
CA GLU A 96 -16.28 0.74 -8.12
C GLU A 96 -16.65 2.04 -7.41
N PHE A 97 -16.25 2.21 -6.15
CA PHE A 97 -16.72 3.31 -5.31
C PHE A 97 -15.83 4.55 -5.33
N ILE A 98 -14.56 4.41 -5.68
CA ILE A 98 -13.63 5.54 -5.73
C ILE A 98 -13.52 6.08 -7.15
N ASN A 99 -13.62 7.40 -7.30
CA ASN A 99 -13.54 8.04 -8.61
C ASN A 99 -12.23 7.75 -9.32
N LEU A 100 -12.29 7.54 -10.63
CA LEU A 100 -11.12 7.38 -11.48
C LEU A 100 -10.49 8.76 -11.71
N LYS A 101 -9.53 9.10 -10.89
CA LYS A 101 -8.76 10.34 -10.98
C LYS A 101 -7.28 10.01 -10.80
N LYS A 102 -6.46 10.48 -11.72
CA LYS A 102 -5.01 10.32 -11.65
C LYS A 102 -4.45 10.94 -10.38
N ASP A 103 -3.47 10.28 -9.78
CA ASP A 103 -2.70 10.75 -8.62
C ASP A 103 -3.58 11.10 -7.40
N LEU A 104 -4.67 10.38 -7.22
CA LEU A 104 -5.61 10.60 -6.12
C LEU A 104 -5.01 10.20 -4.75
N PHE A 105 -4.13 9.21 -4.73
CA PHE A 105 -3.44 8.72 -3.54
C PHE A 105 -1.93 8.93 -3.66
N ASP A 106 -1.29 9.27 -2.55
CA ASP A 106 0.16 9.44 -2.50
C ASP A 106 0.87 8.07 -2.58
N LEU A 107 0.29 7.04 -1.95
CA LEU A 107 0.76 5.67 -1.96
C LEU A 107 -0.42 4.71 -2.02
N ILE A 108 -0.35 3.71 -2.89
CA ILE A 108 -1.22 2.54 -2.86
C ILE A 108 -0.36 1.31 -2.57
N ILE A 109 -0.79 0.53 -1.61
CA ILE A 109 -0.19 -0.76 -1.27
C ILE A 109 -1.13 -1.85 -1.78
N ILE A 110 -0.62 -2.72 -2.64
CA ILE A 110 -1.35 -3.91 -3.12
C ILE A 110 -0.75 -5.09 -2.38
N ASP A 111 -1.51 -5.64 -1.47
CA ASP A 111 -1.15 -6.85 -0.73
C ASP A 111 -1.67 -8.08 -1.45
N GLU A 112 -1.02 -9.24 -1.24
CA GLU A 112 -1.35 -10.50 -1.92
C GLU A 112 -1.42 -10.36 -3.45
N ALA A 113 -0.48 -9.61 -4.03
CA ALA A 113 -0.49 -9.25 -5.44
C ALA A 113 -0.40 -10.46 -6.39
N SER A 114 0.09 -11.60 -5.91
CA SER A 114 0.08 -12.87 -6.66
C SER A 114 -1.32 -13.32 -7.05
N GLN A 115 -2.34 -12.89 -6.30
CA GLN A 115 -3.74 -13.22 -6.53
C GLN A 115 -4.49 -12.19 -7.38
N VAL A 116 -3.86 -11.06 -7.71
CA VAL A 116 -4.47 -9.95 -8.43
C VAL A 116 -3.92 -9.87 -9.85
N SER A 117 -4.79 -9.92 -10.85
CA SER A 117 -4.36 -9.70 -12.23
C SER A 117 -4.02 -8.23 -12.47
N ILE A 118 -3.16 -7.96 -13.46
CA ILE A 118 -2.79 -6.59 -13.83
C ILE A 118 -4.03 -5.77 -14.24
N ALA A 119 -4.97 -6.39 -14.93
CA ALA A 119 -6.21 -5.74 -15.33
C ALA A 119 -7.04 -5.30 -14.11
N GLN A 120 -7.09 -6.12 -13.06
CA GLN A 120 -7.75 -5.78 -11.81
C GLN A 120 -6.99 -4.69 -11.02
N ALA A 121 -5.66 -4.69 -11.06
CA ALA A 121 -4.83 -3.69 -10.39
C ALA A 121 -4.84 -2.33 -11.11
N LEU A 122 -5.10 -2.28 -12.42
CA LEU A 122 -5.01 -1.07 -13.24
C LEU A 122 -5.78 0.13 -12.68
N PRO A 123 -7.03 -0.01 -12.19
CA PRO A 123 -7.74 1.09 -11.55
C PRO A 123 -7.02 1.67 -10.33
N ALA A 124 -6.31 0.84 -9.57
CA ALA A 124 -5.51 1.29 -8.43
C ALA A 124 -4.25 2.02 -8.91
N LEU A 125 -3.54 1.44 -9.89
CA LEU A 125 -2.30 2.01 -10.44
C LEU A 125 -2.50 3.42 -11.00
N ILE A 126 -3.61 3.66 -11.72
CA ILE A 126 -3.92 4.99 -12.28
C ILE A 126 -4.14 6.04 -11.18
N ARG A 127 -4.67 5.64 -10.03
CA ARG A 127 -4.99 6.54 -8.91
C ARG A 127 -3.82 6.84 -8.00
N ALA A 128 -2.69 6.18 -8.19
CA ALA A 128 -1.52 6.24 -7.30
C ALA A 128 -0.43 7.15 -7.86
N LYS A 129 0.20 7.95 -7.00
CA LYS A 129 1.50 8.58 -7.28
C LYS A 129 2.64 7.57 -7.13
N LYS A 130 2.54 6.70 -6.13
CA LYS A 130 3.50 5.63 -5.84
C LYS A 130 2.76 4.35 -5.54
N VAL A 131 3.36 3.21 -5.88
CA VAL A 131 2.78 1.89 -5.64
C VAL A 131 3.80 1.00 -4.95
N LEU A 132 3.35 0.32 -3.91
CA LEU A 132 4.07 -0.76 -3.25
C LEU A 132 3.28 -2.06 -3.50
N VAL A 133 3.96 -3.05 -4.04
CA VAL A 133 3.36 -4.35 -4.38
C VAL A 133 3.99 -5.40 -3.49
N LEU A 134 3.17 -6.07 -2.69
CA LEU A 134 3.54 -7.14 -1.79
C LEU A 134 2.90 -8.43 -2.26
N GLY A 135 3.67 -9.49 -2.33
CA GLY A 135 3.17 -10.79 -2.75
C GLY A 135 4.26 -11.85 -2.72
N ASP A 136 3.87 -13.10 -2.51
CA ASP A 136 4.77 -14.24 -2.52
C ASP A 136 4.74 -14.93 -3.88
N LYS A 137 5.89 -15.01 -4.54
CA LYS A 137 6.04 -15.71 -5.84
C LYS A 137 5.82 -17.23 -5.73
N LYS A 138 5.88 -17.79 -4.52
CA LYS A 138 5.70 -19.24 -4.28
C LYS A 138 4.25 -19.59 -3.93
N GLN A 139 3.41 -18.61 -3.65
CA GLN A 139 1.98 -18.87 -3.43
C GLN A 139 1.23 -19.06 -4.74
N PHE A 140 0.03 -19.63 -4.65
CA PHE A 140 -0.82 -19.90 -5.81
C PHE A 140 -1.02 -18.64 -6.65
N ASN A 141 -0.62 -18.74 -7.91
CA ASN A 141 -0.91 -17.69 -8.87
C ASN A 141 -2.42 -17.59 -9.10
N ASN A 142 -2.88 -16.41 -9.49
CA ASN A 142 -4.26 -16.17 -9.87
C ASN A 142 -4.71 -17.23 -10.89
N VAL A 143 -5.71 -18.03 -10.51
CA VAL A 143 -6.32 -18.98 -11.45
C VAL A 143 -6.99 -18.16 -12.54
N LYS A 144 -6.45 -18.22 -13.73
CA LYS A 144 -7.04 -17.54 -14.89
C LYS A 144 -8.50 -17.92 -14.97
N SER A 145 -9.40 -16.96 -14.85
CA SER A 145 -10.80 -17.18 -15.11
C SER A 145 -10.96 -17.65 -16.56
N MET A 146 -11.30 -18.91 -16.76
CA MET A 146 -11.55 -19.48 -18.09
C MET A 146 -12.71 -18.78 -18.84
N GLN A 147 -13.46 -17.92 -18.14
CA GLN A 147 -14.64 -17.24 -18.67
C GLN A 147 -14.36 -15.90 -19.37
N ALA A 148 -13.14 -15.37 -19.27
CA ALA A 148 -12.76 -14.25 -20.12
C ALA A 148 -12.54 -14.79 -21.54
N THR A 149 -13.52 -14.64 -22.39
CA THR A 149 -13.42 -15.04 -23.79
C THR A 149 -12.19 -14.41 -24.42
N LYS A 150 -11.29 -15.23 -24.97
CA LYS A 150 -10.03 -14.82 -25.62
C LYS A 150 -10.20 -13.60 -26.56
N VAL A 151 -11.36 -13.42 -27.14
CA VAL A 151 -11.69 -12.41 -28.13
C VAL A 151 -11.80 -11.00 -27.53
N GLU A 152 -12.46 -10.82 -26.37
CA GLU A 152 -12.59 -9.51 -25.74
C GLU A 152 -11.27 -9.03 -25.14
N ASN A 153 -10.51 -9.93 -24.53
CA ASN A 153 -9.18 -9.61 -24.01
C ASN A 153 -8.21 -9.18 -25.12
N ASN A 154 -8.24 -9.83 -26.28
CA ASN A 154 -7.39 -9.47 -27.39
C ASN A 154 -7.74 -8.09 -27.98
N TYR A 155 -9.00 -7.70 -28.02
CA TYR A 155 -9.40 -6.39 -28.53
C TYR A 155 -8.88 -5.24 -27.64
N PHE A 156 -9.03 -5.35 -26.32
CA PHE A 156 -8.52 -4.35 -25.38
C PHE A 156 -6.99 -4.33 -25.34
N LEU A 157 -6.36 -5.50 -25.39
CA LEU A 157 -4.90 -5.63 -25.47
C LEU A 157 -4.34 -4.97 -26.73
N GLU A 158 -4.94 -5.17 -27.89
CA GLU A 158 -4.50 -4.55 -29.12
C GLU A 158 -4.65 -3.01 -29.07
N LYS A 159 -5.73 -2.49 -28.52
CA LYS A 159 -5.89 -1.04 -28.30
C LYS A 159 -4.83 -0.47 -27.36
N ILE A 160 -4.53 -1.18 -26.29
CA ILE A 160 -3.47 -0.79 -25.35
C ILE A 160 -2.11 -0.84 -26.03
N LYS A 161 -1.79 -1.92 -26.76
CA LYS A 161 -0.57 -2.04 -27.55
C LYS A 161 -0.42 -0.91 -28.57
N GLN A 162 -1.50 -0.54 -29.27
CA GLN A 162 -1.50 0.58 -30.23
C GLN A 162 -1.30 1.93 -29.55
N ALA A 163 -1.89 2.15 -28.38
CA ALA A 163 -1.69 3.36 -27.60
C ALA A 163 -0.23 3.49 -27.14
N PHE A 164 0.36 2.40 -26.66
CA PHE A 164 1.77 2.39 -26.25
C PHE A 164 2.74 2.57 -27.43
N LYS A 165 2.46 1.99 -28.59
CA LYS A 165 3.25 2.24 -29.79
C LYS A 165 3.30 3.72 -30.20
N LYS A 166 2.25 4.48 -29.91
CA LYS A 166 2.21 5.93 -30.16
C LYS A 166 3.04 6.74 -29.16
N ILE A 167 3.28 6.20 -27.97
CA ILE A 167 3.96 6.90 -26.87
C ILE A 167 5.44 6.51 -26.80
N SER A 168 5.76 5.28 -27.11
CA SER A 168 7.14 4.75 -27.05
C SER A 168 7.43 3.85 -28.24
N ASN A 169 8.51 4.17 -28.97
CA ASN A 169 9.09 3.30 -29.98
C ASN A 169 10.07 2.28 -29.40
N ASP A 170 10.18 2.20 -28.09
CA ASP A 170 11.11 1.30 -27.42
C ASP A 170 10.63 -0.15 -27.52
N ARG A 171 11.40 -0.93 -28.26
CA ARG A 171 11.15 -2.34 -28.52
C ARG A 171 11.17 -3.20 -27.24
N GLN A 172 12.01 -2.84 -26.26
CA GLN A 172 12.08 -3.55 -24.98
C GLN A 172 10.82 -3.33 -24.14
N THR A 173 10.30 -2.13 -24.14
CA THR A 173 9.03 -1.82 -23.46
C THR A 173 7.86 -2.55 -24.10
N LEU A 174 7.83 -2.63 -25.43
CA LEU A 174 6.81 -3.38 -26.17
C LEU A 174 6.90 -4.90 -25.94
N GLU A 175 8.12 -5.44 -25.80
CA GLU A 175 8.31 -6.87 -25.48
C GLU A 175 7.94 -7.20 -24.02
N ARG A 176 8.18 -6.28 -23.09
CA ARG A 176 7.71 -6.43 -21.69
C ARG A 176 6.18 -6.43 -21.60
N LEU A 177 5.49 -5.78 -22.53
CA LEU A 177 4.04 -5.82 -22.63
C LEU A 177 3.48 -7.19 -23.08
N LYS A 178 4.31 -8.10 -23.59
CA LYS A 178 3.92 -9.51 -23.84
C LYS A 178 3.56 -10.26 -22.56
N LEU A 179 3.92 -9.73 -21.38
CA LEU A 179 3.45 -10.24 -20.10
C LEU A 179 1.93 -10.19 -19.95
N PHE A 180 1.24 -9.47 -20.84
CA PHE A 180 -0.23 -9.44 -20.90
C PHE A 180 -0.84 -10.58 -21.75
N ASP A 181 -0.03 -11.35 -22.47
CA ASP A 181 -0.48 -12.48 -23.29
C ASP A 181 -0.50 -13.81 -22.52
N VAL A 182 -0.35 -13.77 -21.18
CA VAL A 182 -0.37 -14.98 -20.34
C VAL A 182 -1.67 -15.11 -19.61
#